data_1f9ac749450f276af5e79f3b00504ebe
#
_entry.id   1f9ac749450f276af5e79f3b00504ebe
#
_cell.length_a   1.000
_cell.length_b   1.000
_cell.length_c   1.000
_cell.angle_alpha   90.00
_cell.angle_beta   90.00
_cell.angle_gamma   90.00
#
_symmetry.space_group_name_H-M   'P 1'
#
loop_
_entity.id
_entity.type
_entity.pdbx_description
1 polymer ?
#
loop_
_entity_poly.entity_id
_entity_poly.type
_entity_poly.pdbx_seq_one_letter_code
_entity_poly.pdbx_strand_id
1 'polypeptide(L)'
;LRCLVGSEMCIRDRNIVMRNCKTCGVFDRSRVNVGEAARYLSACREQFDVVLLDPPFRGGTLEKILPAVDKCTAPGGTVLCESETGLVLPAQVGGLTLQKQYKYGKVLLWKYTKPMQQEGEAL
;
A
#
# COMPACT_ATOMS: atom_id res chain seq x y z
N LEU A 1 -13.44 1.78 7.93
CA LEU A 1 -12.59 1.16 6.90
C LEU A 1 -12.70 1.94 5.60
N ARG A 2 -11.61 2.46 5.14
CA ARG A 2 -11.55 3.19 3.87
C ARG A 2 -10.70 2.40 2.90
N CYS A 3 -11.24 2.20 1.70
CA CYS A 3 -10.54 1.51 0.64
C CYS A 3 -10.03 2.54 -0.36
N LEU A 4 -8.74 2.48 -0.64
CA LEU A 4 -8.11 3.30 -1.66
C LEU A 4 -7.73 2.39 -2.81
N VAL A 5 -8.22 2.71 -4.00
CA VAL A 5 -7.80 2.04 -5.23
C VAL A 5 -7.15 3.10 -6.10
N GLY A 6 -5.85 2.92 -6.35
CA GLY A 6 -5.06 3.90 -7.06
C GLY A 6 -4.55 3.42 -8.40
N SER A 7 -3.82 4.22 -8.98
CA SER A 7 -2.95 4.34 -10.14
C SER A 7 -3.29 3.55 -11.40
N GLU A 8 -3.26 4.24 -12.52
CA GLU A 8 -3.39 3.70 -13.87
C GLU A 8 -4.75 3.03 -14.16
N MET A 9 -5.69 3.18 -13.22
CA MET A 9 -7.01 2.64 -13.38
C MET A 9 -7.81 3.50 -14.36
N CYS A 10 -8.35 2.88 -15.40
CA CYS A 10 -9.23 3.57 -16.32
C CYS A 10 -10.63 3.78 -15.70
N ILE A 11 -11.42 4.65 -16.31
CA ILE A 11 -12.78 4.94 -15.83
C ILE A 11 -13.63 3.67 -15.75
N ARG A 12 -13.46 2.76 -16.70
CA ARG A 12 -14.16 1.48 -16.72
C ARG A 12 -13.84 0.66 -15.48
N ASP A 13 -12.54 0.55 -15.13
CA ASP A 13 -12.11 -0.22 -13.97
C ASP A 13 -12.61 0.42 -12.68
N ARG A 14 -12.57 1.75 -12.61
CA ARG A 14 -13.15 2.49 -11.48
C ARG A 14 -14.62 2.13 -11.27
N ASN A 15 -15.39 2.11 -12.34
CA ASN A 15 -16.83 1.80 -12.26
C ASN A 15 -17.06 0.38 -11.78
N ILE A 16 -16.21 -0.58 -12.19
CA ILE A 16 -16.29 -1.97 -11.75
C ILE A 16 -15.98 -2.04 -10.24
N VAL A 17 -14.96 -1.38 -9.79
CA VAL A 17 -14.58 -1.35 -8.37
C VAL A 17 -15.71 -0.73 -7.53
N MET A 18 -16.29 0.38 -8.00
CA MET A 18 -17.40 1.02 -7.29
C MET A 18 -18.61 0.11 -7.21
N ARG A 19 -18.93 -0.62 -8.29
CA ARG A 19 -20.01 -1.60 -8.29
C ARG A 19 -19.72 -2.71 -7.29
N ASN A 20 -18.50 -3.21 -7.26
CA ASN A 20 -18.10 -4.25 -6.31
C ASN A 20 -18.23 -3.77 -4.87
N CYS A 21 -17.85 -2.54 -4.59
CA CYS A 21 -18.02 -1.95 -3.26
C CYS A 21 -19.49 -1.89 -2.85
N LYS A 22 -20.37 -1.56 -3.78
CA LYS A 22 -21.83 -1.57 -3.52
C LYS A 22 -22.32 -2.97 -3.25
N THR A 23 -21.90 -3.94 -4.06
CA THR A 23 -22.29 -5.34 -3.90
C THR A 23 -21.85 -5.89 -2.55
N CYS A 24 -20.65 -5.51 -2.09
CA CYS A 24 -20.13 -5.94 -0.80
C CYS A 24 -20.67 -5.13 0.39
N GLY A 25 -21.50 -4.13 0.13
CA GLY A 25 -22.08 -3.30 1.20
C GLY A 25 -21.10 -2.34 1.86
N VAL A 26 -19.99 -2.01 1.20
CA VAL A 26 -18.95 -1.13 1.76
C VAL A 26 -18.77 0.18 1.00
N PHE A 27 -19.68 0.47 0.07
CA PHE A 27 -19.56 1.66 -0.80
C PHE A 27 -19.46 2.96 -0.01
N ASP A 28 -20.28 3.11 1.00
CA ASP A 28 -20.31 4.31 1.85
C ASP A 28 -19.06 4.46 2.75
N ARG A 29 -18.28 3.38 2.90
CA ARG A 29 -17.02 3.38 3.63
C ARG A 29 -15.81 3.27 2.71
N SER A 30 -16.02 3.44 1.41
CA SER A 30 -14.98 3.30 0.39
C SER A 30 -14.73 4.63 -0.29
N ARG A 31 -13.49 4.84 -0.73
CA ARG A 31 -13.11 5.96 -1.56
C ARG A 31 -12.27 5.43 -2.71
N VAL A 32 -12.75 5.63 -3.93
CA VAL A 32 -12.06 5.18 -5.13
C VAL A 32 -11.51 6.39 -5.87
N ASN A 33 -10.19 6.40 -6.08
CA ASN A 33 -9.51 7.47 -6.77
C ASN A 33 -8.80 6.92 -8.01
N VAL A 34 -8.82 7.69 -9.09
CA VAL A 34 -8.11 7.37 -10.32
C VAL A 34 -6.93 8.34 -10.45
N GLY A 35 -5.74 7.81 -10.71
CA GLY A 35 -4.55 8.62 -10.86
C GLY A 35 -3.30 7.87 -10.45
N GLU A 36 -2.17 8.54 -10.49
CA GLU A 36 -0.90 7.96 -10.07
C GLU A 36 -0.84 7.80 -8.56
N ALA A 37 -0.45 6.61 -8.12
CA ALA A 37 -0.33 6.30 -6.69
C ALA A 37 0.66 7.24 -6.00
N ALA A 38 1.80 7.51 -6.61
CA ALA A 38 2.82 8.38 -6.04
C ALA A 38 2.26 9.78 -5.77
N ARG A 39 1.48 10.31 -6.71
CA ARG A 39 0.87 11.62 -6.57
C ARG A 39 -0.15 11.65 -5.43
N TYR A 40 -1.00 10.63 -5.37
CA TYR A 40 -1.97 10.52 -4.28
C TYR A 40 -1.26 10.44 -2.93
N LEU A 41 -0.28 9.57 -2.81
CA LEU A 41 0.44 9.34 -1.56
C LEU A 41 1.21 10.57 -1.08
N SER A 42 1.77 11.35 -2.01
CA SER A 42 2.51 12.57 -1.65
C SER A 42 1.60 13.65 -1.05
N ALA A 43 0.33 13.65 -1.44
CA ALA A 43 -0.66 14.61 -0.95
C ALA A 43 -1.51 14.06 0.20
N CYS A 44 -1.43 12.77 0.46
CA CYS A 44 -2.28 12.11 1.45
C CYS A 44 -1.82 12.43 2.87
N ARG A 45 -2.78 12.80 3.72
CA ARG A 45 -2.54 13.06 5.14
C ARG A 45 -3.19 12.00 6.03
N GLU A 46 -3.80 10.99 5.42
CA GLU A 46 -4.44 9.91 6.17
C GLU A 46 -3.41 8.87 6.58
N GLN A 47 -3.75 8.15 7.66
CA GLN A 47 -2.95 7.04 8.15
C GLN A 47 -3.74 5.75 7.95
N PHE A 48 -3.12 4.77 7.30
CA PHE A 48 -3.75 3.49 7.00
C PHE A 48 -3.16 2.38 7.86
N ASP A 49 -4.02 1.49 8.32
CA ASP A 49 -3.59 0.33 9.12
C ASP A 49 -3.09 -0.82 8.24
N VAL A 50 -3.63 -0.94 7.05
CA VAL A 50 -3.24 -1.96 6.07
C VAL A 50 -3.11 -1.31 4.71
N VAL A 51 -1.98 -1.53 4.06
CA VAL A 51 -1.73 -1.03 2.71
C VAL A 51 -1.34 -2.22 1.84
N LEU A 52 -2.04 -2.37 0.72
CA LEU A 52 -1.76 -3.42 -0.26
C LEU A 52 -1.25 -2.75 -1.54
N LEU A 53 -0.07 -3.16 -1.99
CA LEU A 53 0.57 -2.60 -3.18
C LEU A 53 0.78 -3.70 -4.21
N ASP A 54 0.14 -3.55 -5.36
CA ASP A 54 0.26 -4.47 -6.48
C ASP A 54 0.51 -3.68 -7.77
N PRO A 55 1.68 -3.02 -7.89
CA PRO A 55 2.01 -2.24 -9.08
C PRO A 55 2.41 -3.15 -10.23
N PRO A 56 2.45 -2.63 -11.46
CA PRO A 56 3.04 -3.36 -12.58
C PRO A 56 4.46 -3.79 -12.23
N PHE A 57 4.86 -4.98 -12.69
CA PHE A 57 6.14 -5.58 -12.32
C PHE A 57 7.36 -4.85 -12.88
N ARG A 58 7.17 -3.86 -13.75
CA ARG A 58 8.26 -3.15 -14.39
C ARG A 58 8.38 -1.71 -13.89
N GLY A 59 9.59 -1.16 -13.91
CA GLY A 59 9.83 0.25 -13.70
C GLY A 59 10.19 0.69 -12.29
N GLY A 60 10.45 -0.22 -11.36
CA GLY A 60 10.90 0.12 -10.02
C GLY A 60 9.89 0.92 -9.20
N THR A 61 8.60 0.73 -9.47
CA THR A 61 7.52 1.49 -8.83
C THR A 61 7.51 1.34 -7.32
N LEU A 62 7.69 0.10 -6.82
CA LEU A 62 7.67 -0.16 -5.38
C LEU A 62 8.74 0.62 -4.63
N GLU A 63 9.95 0.61 -5.15
CA GLU A 63 11.08 1.31 -4.52
C GLU A 63 10.83 2.80 -4.43
N LYS A 64 10.17 3.36 -5.46
CA LYS A 64 9.88 4.79 -5.51
C LYS A 64 8.77 5.21 -4.55
N ILE A 65 7.74 4.38 -4.37
CA ILE A 65 6.57 4.77 -3.59
C ILE A 65 6.66 4.37 -2.11
N LEU A 66 7.50 3.40 -1.75
CA LEU A 66 7.60 2.93 -0.37
C LEU A 66 7.87 4.04 0.66
N PRO A 67 8.75 5.03 0.39
CA PRO A 67 8.93 6.12 1.34
C PRO A 67 7.65 6.92 1.60
N ALA A 68 6.83 7.14 0.57
CA ALA A 68 5.55 7.83 0.73
C ALA A 68 4.54 6.95 1.44
N VAL A 69 4.56 5.64 1.18
CA VAL A 69 3.70 4.66 1.86
C VAL A 69 4.02 4.65 3.35
N ASP A 70 5.29 4.71 3.72
CA ASP A 70 5.69 4.78 5.13
C ASP A 70 4.99 5.93 5.85
N LYS A 71 4.97 7.10 5.24
CA LYS A 71 4.34 8.29 5.83
C LYS A 71 2.84 8.13 6.01
N CYS A 72 2.20 7.32 5.15
CA CYS A 72 0.76 7.07 5.19
C CYS A 72 0.38 5.80 5.96
N THR A 73 1.35 5.13 6.56
CA THR A 73 1.10 3.93 7.35
C THR A 73 1.05 4.29 8.82
N ALA A 74 -0.03 3.90 9.49
CA ALA A 74 -0.20 4.15 10.91
C ALA A 74 0.79 3.31 11.73
N PRO A 75 1.20 3.80 12.92
CA PRO A 75 1.95 2.94 13.85
C PRO A 75 1.19 1.64 14.09
N GLY A 76 1.90 0.52 14.05
CA GLY A 76 1.30 -0.82 14.12
C GLY A 76 0.74 -1.32 12.81
N GLY A 77 0.80 -0.53 11.76
CA GLY A 77 0.26 -0.89 10.45
C GLY A 77 1.11 -1.90 9.70
N THR A 78 0.51 -2.49 8.69
CA THR A 78 1.14 -3.51 7.84
C THR A 78 1.04 -3.09 6.38
N VAL A 79 2.14 -3.29 5.64
CA VAL A 79 2.20 -3.07 4.19
C VAL A 79 2.55 -4.38 3.52
N LEU A 80 1.75 -4.78 2.54
CA LEU A 80 2.03 -5.94 1.71
C LEU A 80 2.29 -5.47 0.29
N CYS A 81 3.45 -5.86 -0.23
CA CYS A 81 3.85 -5.55 -1.61
C CYS A 81 3.93 -6.84 -2.42
N GLU A 82 3.40 -6.81 -3.62
CA GLU A 82 3.54 -7.91 -4.57
C GLU A 82 4.54 -7.52 -5.65
N SER A 83 5.47 -8.44 -5.94
CA SER A 83 6.46 -8.23 -6.99
C SER A 83 6.79 -9.53 -7.70
N GLU A 84 7.51 -9.42 -8.81
CA GLU A 84 8.09 -10.58 -9.44
C GLU A 84 9.35 -11.05 -8.68
N THR A 85 9.77 -12.28 -8.93
CA THR A 85 11.03 -12.80 -8.38
C THR A 85 12.21 -12.05 -9.01
N GLY A 86 13.27 -11.85 -8.24
CA GLY A 86 14.45 -11.13 -8.69
C GLY A 86 14.52 -9.68 -8.24
N LEU A 87 13.39 -9.10 -7.82
CA LEU A 87 13.40 -7.77 -7.20
C LEU A 87 13.93 -7.88 -5.78
N VAL A 88 14.77 -6.95 -5.38
CA VAL A 88 15.25 -6.84 -4.01
C VAL A 88 14.79 -5.50 -3.45
N LEU A 89 13.97 -5.54 -2.42
CA LEU A 89 13.52 -4.36 -1.71
C LEU A 89 14.33 -4.20 -0.42
N PRO A 90 14.49 -2.96 0.06
CA PRO A 90 15.27 -2.74 1.28
C PRO A 90 14.62 -3.36 2.51
N ALA A 91 15.43 -3.76 3.47
CA ALA A 91 14.94 -4.32 4.73
C ALA A 91 14.25 -3.28 5.59
N GLN A 92 14.54 -2.00 5.38
CA GLN A 92 13.92 -0.91 6.13
C GLN A 92 13.69 0.29 5.23
N VAL A 93 12.49 0.88 5.34
CA VAL A 93 12.12 2.09 4.63
C VAL A 93 11.46 3.02 5.65
N GLY A 94 12.20 4.03 6.10
CA GLY A 94 11.70 4.91 7.17
C GLY A 94 11.35 4.11 8.41
N GLY A 95 10.10 4.16 8.82
CA GLY A 95 9.60 3.39 9.96
C GLY A 95 9.12 1.99 9.62
N LEU A 96 9.12 1.62 8.33
CA LEU A 96 8.71 0.29 7.89
C LEU A 96 9.90 -0.68 7.96
N THR A 97 9.70 -1.82 8.58
CA THR A 97 10.69 -2.89 8.65
C THR A 97 10.15 -4.13 7.97
N LEU A 98 10.96 -4.72 7.09
CA LEU A 98 10.60 -5.97 6.43
C LEU A 98 10.55 -7.09 7.47
N GLN A 99 9.36 -7.66 7.65
CA GLN A 99 9.13 -8.71 8.62
C GLN A 99 9.26 -10.08 8.01
N LYS A 100 8.71 -10.27 6.82
CA LYS A 100 8.67 -11.56 6.17
C LYS A 100 8.51 -11.42 4.66
N GLN A 101 9.02 -12.39 3.94
CA GLN A 101 8.88 -12.53 2.51
C GLN A 101 8.29 -13.88 2.20
N TYR A 102 7.32 -13.91 1.31
CA TYR A 102 6.66 -15.15 0.86
C TYR A 102 6.90 -15.31 -0.62
N LYS A 103 7.18 -16.54 -1.05
CA LYS A 103 7.38 -16.85 -2.46
C LYS A 103 6.31 -17.81 -2.93
N TYR A 104 5.61 -17.41 -3.98
CA TYR A 104 4.58 -18.23 -4.62
C TYR A 104 4.86 -18.27 -6.12
N GLY A 105 5.55 -19.34 -6.57
CA GLY A 105 5.95 -19.44 -7.97
C GLY A 105 6.86 -18.29 -8.40
N LYS A 106 6.37 -17.46 -9.31
CA LYS A 106 7.11 -16.29 -9.81
C LYS A 106 6.75 -14.99 -9.08
N VAL A 107 5.97 -15.08 -8.02
CA VAL A 107 5.49 -13.92 -7.29
C VAL A 107 6.09 -13.90 -5.90
N LEU A 108 6.55 -12.72 -5.47
CA LEU A 108 7.00 -12.47 -4.11
C LEU A 108 6.01 -11.54 -3.42
N LEU A 109 5.71 -11.86 -2.16
CA LEU A 109 4.99 -10.96 -1.27
C LEU A 109 5.94 -10.49 -0.18
N TRP A 110 6.02 -9.18 -0.01
CA TRP A 110 6.88 -8.54 0.98
C TRP A 110 6.00 -7.96 2.07
N LYS A 111 6.18 -8.40 3.29
CA LYS A 111 5.41 -7.90 4.42
C LYS A 111 6.27 -6.97 5.26
N TYR A 112 5.91 -5.68 5.24
CA TYR A 112 6.50 -4.67 6.12
C TYR A 112 5.57 -4.39 7.27
N THR A 113 6.12 -4.10 8.43
CA THR A 113 5.36 -3.65 9.58
C THR A 113 5.98 -2.38 10.12
N LYS A 114 5.13 -1.53 10.70
CA LYS A 114 5.54 -0.31 11.36
C LYS A 114 5.34 -0.51 12.86
N PRO A 115 6.38 -0.32 13.70
CA PRO A 115 6.20 -0.54 15.13
C PRO A 115 5.20 0.44 15.72
N MET A 116 4.55 0.01 16.79
CA MET A 116 3.70 0.90 17.57
C MET A 116 4.54 2.01 18.17
N GLN A 117 3.98 3.21 18.19
CA GLN A 117 4.62 4.32 18.87
C GLN A 117 4.64 4.04 20.37
N GLN A 118 5.83 3.99 20.96
CA GLN A 118 5.94 3.77 22.40
C GLN A 118 5.86 5.12 23.13
N GLU A 119 4.91 5.22 24.04
CA GLU A 119 4.82 6.38 24.92
C GLU A 119 6.03 6.41 25.87
N GLY A 120 6.64 7.56 25.99
CA GLY A 120 7.75 7.75 26.89
C GLY A 120 9.14 7.63 26.28
N GLU A 121 9.25 7.25 25.02
CA GLU A 121 10.55 7.23 24.33
C GLU A 121 11.08 8.62 23.98
N ALA A 122 10.25 9.62 24.12
CA ALA A 122 10.62 11.00 23.80
C ALA A 122 11.41 11.70 24.93
N LEU A 123 11.86 10.97 25.88
CA LEU A 123 12.64 11.54 26.98
C LEU A 123 14.11 11.69 26.66
#